data_daf02237df95658375062680edc835dd
#
_entry.id   daf02237df95658375062680edc835dd
#
_cell.length_a   1.000
_cell.length_b   1.000
_cell.length_c   1.000
_cell.angle_alpha   90.00
_cell.angle_beta   90.00
_cell.angle_gamma   90.00
#
_symmetry.space_group_name_H-M   'P 1'
#
loop_
_entity.id
_entity.type
_entity.pdbx_description
1 polymer ?
#
loop_
_entity_poly.entity_id
_entity_poly.type
_entity_poly.pdbx_seq_one_letter_code
_entity_poly.pdbx_strand_id
1 'polypeptide(L)'
;MRKTNYKGKCVKKSVGKCRDVCRTYDAVQLSALDHFEEDESIREFLCNVPLEAPDLEEYMTDFVCTKTDGTLMVRECVFRKMLHRPTTMTLLDASRMYWLRKGVSDWGLFIDAEK
;
A
#
# COMPACT_ATOMS: atom_id res chain seq x y z
N MET A 1 1.06 -3.18 4.81
CA MET A 1 2.30 -3.88 4.42
C MET A 1 2.11 -5.38 4.56
N ARG A 2 2.61 -6.15 3.61
CA ARG A 2 2.41 -7.60 3.58
C ARG A 2 3.72 -8.31 3.26
N LYS A 3 3.79 -9.59 3.62
CA LYS A 3 4.93 -10.43 3.23
C LYS A 3 4.83 -10.78 1.75
N THR A 4 5.97 -10.80 1.07
CA THR A 4 6.02 -11.11 -0.37
C THR A 4 5.53 -12.52 -0.68
N ASN A 5 5.63 -13.45 0.26
CA ASN A 5 5.20 -14.84 0.11
C ASN A 5 3.84 -15.11 0.76
N TYR A 6 3.02 -14.09 0.95
CA TYR A 6 1.70 -14.24 1.55
C TYR A 6 0.83 -15.17 0.70
N LYS A 7 0.26 -16.20 1.34
CA LYS A 7 -0.55 -17.23 0.67
C LYS A 7 -2.03 -17.17 1.02
N GLY A 8 -2.49 -16.11 1.66
CA GLY A 8 -3.90 -15.93 1.99
C GLY A 8 -4.76 -15.74 0.75
N LYS A 9 -6.07 -15.84 0.94
CA LYS A 9 -7.02 -15.59 -0.15
C LYS A 9 -6.88 -14.14 -0.64
N CYS A 10 -6.95 -13.96 -1.94
CA CYS A 10 -6.91 -12.62 -2.53
C CYS A 10 -8.04 -12.45 -3.53
N VAL A 11 -8.45 -11.20 -3.71
CA VAL A 11 -9.34 -10.78 -4.79
C VAL A 11 -8.46 -10.20 -5.91
N LYS A 12 -8.58 -10.74 -7.10
CA LYS A 12 -7.88 -10.24 -8.27
C LYS A 12 -8.81 -9.29 -9.01
N LYS A 13 -8.33 -8.08 -9.29
CA LYS A 13 -9.12 -7.09 -9.99
C LYS A 13 -8.25 -6.36 -11.01
N SER A 14 -8.73 -6.34 -12.25
CA SER A 14 -8.07 -5.58 -13.32
C SER A 14 -8.73 -4.21 -13.41
N VAL A 15 -7.95 -3.15 -13.18
CA VAL A 15 -8.45 -1.77 -13.21
C VAL A 15 -7.57 -0.92 -14.12
N GLY A 16 -8.15 0.14 -14.70
CA GLY A 16 -7.48 0.94 -15.72
C GLY A 16 -6.22 1.65 -15.26
N LYS A 17 -6.13 2.03 -13.99
CA LYS A 17 -4.98 2.76 -13.45
C LYS A 17 -3.86 1.87 -12.95
N CYS A 18 -4.08 0.57 -12.82
CA CYS A 18 -3.06 -0.38 -12.40
C CYS A 18 -2.56 -1.16 -13.60
N ARG A 19 -1.25 -1.18 -13.80
CA ARG A 19 -0.63 -1.84 -14.95
C ARG A 19 -0.85 -3.34 -14.96
N ASP A 20 -0.83 -3.94 -13.77
CA ASP A 20 -1.00 -5.38 -13.59
C ASP A 20 -2.33 -5.67 -12.91
N VAL A 21 -2.68 -6.95 -12.86
CA VAL A 21 -3.83 -7.38 -12.07
C VAL A 21 -3.53 -7.08 -10.61
N CYS A 22 -4.41 -6.29 -9.97
CA CYS A 22 -4.28 -5.97 -8.55
C CYS A 22 -4.81 -7.11 -7.71
N ARG A 23 -3.98 -7.59 -6.78
CA ARG A 23 -4.37 -8.60 -5.81
C ARG A 23 -4.57 -7.90 -4.47
N THR A 24 -5.77 -8.04 -3.91
CA THR A 24 -6.08 -7.49 -2.59
C THR A 24 -6.34 -8.62 -1.62
N TYR A 25 -5.76 -8.53 -0.43
CA TYR A 25 -5.77 -9.61 0.55
C TYR A 25 -6.70 -9.38 1.73
N ASP A 26 -7.27 -8.18 1.83
CA ASP A 26 -8.28 -7.87 2.86
C ASP A 26 -9.19 -6.73 2.38
N ALA A 27 -10.22 -6.46 3.20
CA ALA A 27 -11.22 -5.46 2.85
C ALA A 27 -10.67 -4.04 2.83
N VAL A 28 -9.67 -3.73 3.65
CA VAL A 28 -9.05 -2.40 3.68
C VAL A 28 -8.31 -2.16 2.38
N GLN A 29 -7.54 -3.13 1.92
CA GLN A 29 -6.79 -3.02 0.67
C GLN A 29 -7.73 -2.92 -0.53
N LEU A 30 -8.82 -3.70 -0.54
CA LEU A 30 -9.80 -3.61 -1.63
C LEU A 30 -10.50 -2.25 -1.67
N SER A 31 -10.85 -1.72 -0.51
CA SER A 31 -11.46 -0.39 -0.39
C SER A 31 -10.51 0.70 -0.90
N ALA A 32 -9.22 0.58 -0.55
CA ALA A 32 -8.20 1.52 -1.03
C ALA A 32 -8.06 1.46 -2.56
N LEU A 33 -8.06 0.25 -3.13
CA LEU A 33 -8.00 0.06 -4.58
C LEU A 33 -9.12 0.83 -5.28
N ASP A 34 -10.35 0.67 -4.81
CA ASP A 34 -11.52 1.32 -5.40
C ASP A 34 -11.42 2.84 -5.25
N HIS A 35 -10.96 3.31 -4.09
CA HIS A 35 -10.76 4.74 -3.83
C HIS A 35 -9.75 5.35 -4.81
N PHE A 36 -8.60 4.70 -5.01
CA PHE A 36 -7.56 5.21 -5.90
C PHE A 36 -7.98 5.18 -7.37
N GLU A 37 -8.75 4.18 -7.76
CA GLU A 37 -9.28 4.11 -9.14
C GLU A 37 -10.20 5.28 -9.45
N GLU A 38 -10.96 5.75 -8.45
CA GLU A 38 -11.89 6.87 -8.61
C GLU A 38 -11.25 8.24 -8.38
N ASP A 39 -10.06 8.31 -7.81
CA ASP A 39 -9.40 9.57 -7.46
C ASP A 39 -8.76 10.20 -8.69
N GLU A 40 -9.30 11.34 -9.11
CA GLU A 40 -8.83 12.06 -10.31
C GLU A 40 -7.40 12.59 -10.18
N SER A 41 -6.89 12.77 -8.96
CA SER A 41 -5.52 13.23 -8.73
C SER A 41 -4.49 12.11 -8.93
N ILE A 42 -4.92 10.86 -9.07
CA ILE A 42 -4.05 9.71 -9.27
C ILE A 42 -4.12 9.27 -10.74
N ARG A 43 -2.97 9.29 -11.40
CA ARG A 43 -2.86 8.87 -12.81
C ARG A 43 -2.76 7.35 -12.94
N GLU A 44 -1.92 6.73 -12.11
CA GLU A 44 -1.72 5.28 -12.09
C GLU A 44 -1.22 4.85 -10.72
N PHE A 45 -1.30 3.55 -10.44
CA PHE A 45 -0.75 3.02 -9.21
C PHE A 45 -0.30 1.57 -9.38
N LEU A 46 0.56 1.13 -8.46
CA LEU A 46 0.99 -0.26 -8.32
C LEU A 46 0.58 -0.75 -6.94
N CYS A 47 0.21 -2.02 -6.84
CA CYS A 47 -0.11 -2.63 -5.56
C CYS A 47 0.87 -3.75 -5.24
N ASN A 48 1.06 -4.01 -3.94
CA ASN A 48 1.92 -5.07 -3.42
C ASN A 48 3.35 -4.96 -3.97
N VAL A 49 3.98 -3.80 -3.74
CA VAL A 49 5.31 -3.49 -4.25
C VAL A 49 6.38 -4.00 -3.30
N PRO A 50 7.22 -4.96 -3.71
CA PRO A 50 8.31 -5.44 -2.85
C PRO A 50 9.31 -4.34 -2.53
N LEU A 51 9.81 -4.32 -1.30
CA LEU A 51 10.82 -3.35 -0.87
C LEU A 51 12.22 -3.91 -1.11
N GLU A 52 13.08 -3.10 -1.70
CA GLU A 52 14.46 -3.46 -2.04
C GLU A 52 15.41 -3.12 -0.88
N ALA A 53 15.18 -3.77 0.28
CA ALA A 53 16.01 -3.58 1.44
C ALA A 53 16.16 -4.91 2.17
N PRO A 54 17.38 -5.29 2.63
CA PRO A 54 17.62 -6.61 3.21
C PRO A 54 16.75 -6.92 4.43
N ASP A 55 16.47 -5.92 5.26
CA ASP A 55 15.65 -6.10 6.46
C ASP A 55 14.15 -6.04 6.18
N LEU A 56 13.75 -5.72 4.94
CA LEU A 56 12.35 -5.59 4.54
C LEU A 56 12.00 -6.44 3.31
N GLU A 57 12.89 -7.33 2.88
CA GLU A 57 12.69 -8.08 1.63
C GLU A 57 11.47 -9.00 1.64
N GLU A 58 10.98 -9.37 2.83
CA GLU A 58 9.78 -10.20 2.98
C GLU A 58 8.48 -9.40 2.94
N TYR A 59 8.56 -8.08 2.85
CA TYR A 59 7.39 -7.21 2.94
C TYR A 59 7.14 -6.47 1.65
N MET A 60 5.86 -6.17 1.41
CA MET A 60 5.40 -5.39 0.26
C MET A 60 4.66 -4.16 0.74
N THR A 61 4.94 -3.01 0.11
CA THR A 61 4.12 -1.82 0.26
C THR A 61 2.79 -2.06 -0.43
N ASP A 62 1.69 -1.68 0.22
CA ASP A 62 0.36 -1.94 -0.32
C ASP A 62 0.09 -1.17 -1.62
N PHE A 63 0.34 0.13 -1.64
CA PHE A 63 0.10 0.95 -2.83
C PHE A 63 1.17 2.02 -3.02
N VAL A 64 1.66 2.12 -4.26
CA VAL A 64 2.48 3.23 -4.72
C VAL A 64 1.74 3.89 -5.86
N CYS A 65 1.32 5.13 -5.65
CA CYS A 65 0.50 5.88 -6.61
C CYS A 65 1.33 6.98 -7.28
N THR A 66 1.14 7.16 -8.57
CA THR A 66 1.70 8.30 -9.30
C THR A 66 0.57 9.31 -9.52
N LYS A 67 0.76 10.50 -8.98
CA LYS A 67 -0.22 11.58 -9.14
C LYS A 67 -0.12 12.20 -10.53
N THR A 68 -1.15 12.96 -10.90
CA THR A 68 -1.20 13.64 -12.20
C THR A 68 -0.06 14.64 -12.38
N ASP A 69 0.51 15.17 -11.30
CA ASP A 69 1.67 16.08 -11.35
C ASP A 69 3.01 15.34 -11.41
N GLY A 70 2.99 14.01 -11.46
CA GLY A 70 4.19 13.20 -11.55
C GLY A 70 4.81 12.80 -10.21
N THR A 71 4.32 13.32 -9.09
CA THR A 71 4.84 12.97 -7.77
C THR A 71 4.31 11.62 -7.30
N LEU A 72 5.08 10.94 -6.45
CA LEU A 72 4.70 9.65 -5.90
C LEU A 72 4.02 9.81 -4.54
N MET A 73 3.08 8.91 -4.28
CA MET A 73 2.34 8.83 -3.03
C MET A 73 2.31 7.37 -2.60
N VAL A 74 2.64 7.10 -1.33
CA VAL A 74 2.61 5.74 -0.78
C VAL A 74 1.53 5.64 0.29
N ARG A 75 0.74 4.59 0.23
CA ARG A 75 -0.28 4.30 1.24
C ARG A 75 -0.18 2.84 1.67
N GLU A 76 -0.04 2.64 2.98
CA GLU A 76 -0.10 1.31 3.58
C GLU A 76 -1.51 1.09 4.13
N CYS A 77 -2.05 -0.10 3.92
CA CYS A 77 -3.40 -0.45 4.34
C CYS A 77 -3.36 -1.24 5.63
N VAL A 78 -4.03 -0.74 6.66
CA VAL A 78 -3.96 -1.31 8.00
C VAL A 78 -5.35 -1.29 8.63
N PHE A 79 -5.73 -2.39 9.29
CA PHE A 79 -6.92 -2.38 10.13
C PHE A 79 -6.65 -1.51 11.36
N ARG A 80 -7.63 -0.68 11.71
CA ARG A 80 -7.55 0.22 12.88
C ARG A 80 -7.17 -0.54 14.14
N LYS A 81 -7.73 -1.73 14.34
CA LYS A 81 -7.45 -2.58 15.51
C LYS A 81 -5.99 -3.04 15.62
N MET A 82 -5.24 -2.97 14.52
CA MET A 82 -3.84 -3.40 14.48
C MET A 82 -2.87 -2.27 14.81
N LEU A 83 -3.32 -1.01 14.78
CA LEU A 83 -2.44 0.16 14.91
C LEU A 83 -1.71 0.24 16.24
N HIS A 84 -2.29 -0.28 17.33
CA HIS A 84 -1.64 -0.25 18.63
C HIS A 84 -0.61 -1.37 18.85
N ARG A 85 -0.49 -2.30 17.93
CA ARG A 85 0.48 -3.41 18.05
C ARG A 85 1.89 -2.93 17.76
N PRO A 86 2.87 -3.19 18.66
CA PRO A 86 4.25 -2.73 18.45
C PRO A 86 4.86 -3.23 17.13
N THR A 87 4.58 -4.48 16.74
CA THR A 87 5.08 -5.04 15.49
C THR A 87 4.57 -4.25 14.28
N THR A 88 3.26 -3.92 14.28
CA THR A 88 2.66 -3.13 13.22
C THR A 88 3.31 -1.75 13.13
N MET A 89 3.47 -1.09 14.27
CA MET A 89 4.09 0.24 14.32
C MET A 89 5.53 0.22 13.80
N THR A 90 6.29 -0.81 14.17
CA THR A 90 7.68 -0.97 13.73
C THR A 90 7.76 -1.13 12.21
N LEU A 91 6.89 -1.96 11.63
CA LEU A 91 6.86 -2.20 10.19
C LEU A 91 6.42 -0.96 9.41
N LEU A 92 5.42 -0.26 9.91
CA LEU A 92 4.94 0.98 9.26
C LEU A 92 6.02 2.05 9.28
N ASP A 93 6.72 2.21 10.40
CA ASP A 93 7.81 3.19 10.50
C ASP A 93 8.96 2.83 9.56
N ALA A 94 9.29 1.55 9.44
CA ALA A 94 10.32 1.08 8.53
C ALA A 94 9.94 1.38 7.07
N SER A 95 8.68 1.17 6.70
CA SER A 95 8.17 1.51 5.37
C SER A 95 8.30 3.01 5.12
N ARG A 96 7.85 3.84 6.06
CA ARG A 96 7.92 5.30 5.93
C ARG A 96 9.35 5.77 5.72
N MET A 97 10.30 5.24 6.49
CA MET A 97 11.71 5.60 6.38
C MET A 97 12.31 5.12 5.05
N TYR A 98 11.93 3.92 4.60
CA TYR A 98 12.35 3.40 3.32
C TYR A 98 11.97 4.35 2.18
N TRP A 99 10.70 4.74 2.13
CA TRP A 99 10.21 5.60 1.06
C TRP A 99 10.75 7.03 1.16
N LEU A 100 10.96 7.53 2.38
CA LEU A 100 11.58 8.83 2.59
C LEU A 100 13.00 8.86 2.00
N ARG A 101 13.77 7.80 2.18
CA ARG A 101 15.11 7.67 1.59
C ARG A 101 15.05 7.61 0.06
N LYS A 102 13.96 7.14 -0.50
CA LYS A 102 13.72 7.13 -1.95
C LYS A 102 13.19 8.47 -2.48
N GLY A 103 13.06 9.46 -1.62
CA GLY A 103 12.55 10.78 -2.00
C GLY A 103 11.03 10.91 -1.98
N VAL A 104 10.33 9.93 -1.41
CA VAL A 104 8.87 9.96 -1.32
C VAL A 104 8.46 10.39 0.08
N SER A 105 7.97 11.62 0.21
CA SER A 105 7.51 12.17 1.49
C SER A 105 6.00 12.05 1.69
N ASP A 106 5.23 11.86 0.63
CA ASP A 106 3.78 11.67 0.70
C ASP A 106 3.47 10.23 1.03
N TRP A 107 3.60 9.90 2.31
CA TRP A 107 3.38 8.56 2.84
C TRP A 107 2.30 8.63 3.91
N GLY A 108 1.38 7.68 3.91
CA GLY A 108 0.32 7.65 4.90
C GLY A 108 -0.37 6.31 4.98
N LEU A 109 -1.42 6.27 5.77
CA LEU A 109 -2.20 5.06 6.02
C LEU A 109 -3.59 5.16 5.39
N PHE A 110 -4.07 4.02 4.93
CA PHE A 110 -5.46 3.83 4.55
C PHE A 110 -6.04 2.83 5.56
N ILE A 111 -7.05 3.24 6.29
CA ILE A 111 -7.58 2.51 7.45
C ILE A 111 -9.04 2.16 7.20
N ASP A 112 -9.49 1.04 7.76
CA ASP A 112 -10.88 0.64 7.67
C ASP A 112 -11.80 1.68 8.32
N ALA A 113 -13.02 1.80 7.77
CA ALA A 113 -14.00 2.76 8.28
C ALA A 113 -14.36 2.42 9.72
N GLU A 114 -14.52 3.46 10.52
CA GLU A 114 -14.99 3.32 11.89
C GLU A 114 -16.49 3.02 11.90
N LYS A 115 -16.87 2.05 12.71
CA LYS A 115 -18.27 1.67 12.89
C LYS A 115 -18.76 2.08 14.26
#